data_387538168e9e808ad0132f928888b97a
#
_entry.id   387538168e9e808ad0132f928888b97a
#
_cell.length_a   1.000
_cell.length_b   1.000
_cell.length_c   1.000
_cell.angle_alpha   90.00
_cell.angle_beta   90.00
_cell.angle_gamma   90.00
#
_symmetry.space_group_name_H-M   'P 1'
#
loop_
_entity.id
_entity.type
_entity.pdbx_description
1 polymer ?
#
loop_
_entity_poly.entity_id
_entity_poly.type
_entity_poly.pdbx_seq_one_letter_code
_entity_poly.pdbx_strand_id
1 'polypeptide(L)'
;MRNPQNSDKKVINTARPLILVGLFILFFVQVSAQNGTINFSGNWVLNESKSKFGDSPFRMAASILIVKQEGNNLSTERTQNSPDGQEMKTTGKFTMDGKECENSGFMDSKTKSTVKWSADNKSITIASSTIFNMNGDNMEMKASETWMLEGDKALKIETTNSMPDGELKTTLVYDKK
;
A
#
# COMPACT_ATOMS: atom_id res chain seq x y z
N MET A 1 61.48 -70.38 -53.31
CA MET A 1 62.33 -69.76 -52.28
C MET A 1 61.63 -68.55 -51.68
N ARG A 2 61.54 -68.56 -50.34
CA ARG A 2 61.31 -67.45 -49.42
C ARG A 2 59.86 -66.89 -49.40
N ASN A 3 59.21 -67.27 -48.32
CA ASN A 3 58.19 -66.68 -47.60
C ASN A 3 58.55 -65.24 -47.11
N PRO A 4 57.66 -64.30 -47.09
CA PRO A 4 57.69 -63.46 -45.89
C PRO A 4 56.32 -63.14 -45.32
N GLN A 5 56.24 -63.39 -44.08
CA GLN A 5 55.85 -62.48 -42.96
C GLN A 5 54.47 -61.87 -43.04
N ASN A 6 53.65 -62.50 -42.27
CA ASN A 6 52.40 -62.03 -41.69
C ASN A 6 52.75 -60.86 -40.74
N SER A 7 52.13 -59.69 -40.95
CA SER A 7 52.23 -58.54 -40.08
C SER A 7 50.85 -58.32 -39.44
N ASP A 8 50.74 -58.84 -38.26
CA ASP A 8 49.56 -58.62 -37.39
C ASP A 8 49.36 -57.11 -37.07
N LYS A 9 48.41 -56.52 -37.71
CA LYS A 9 47.91 -55.17 -37.30
C LYS A 9 46.99 -55.29 -36.07
N LYS A 10 47.57 -54.97 -34.92
CA LYS A 10 46.89 -54.82 -33.67
C LYS A 10 45.90 -53.65 -33.77
N VAL A 11 44.66 -53.95 -33.87
CA VAL A 11 43.58 -52.95 -33.83
C VAL A 11 43.41 -52.49 -32.37
N ILE A 12 43.91 -51.32 -32.08
CA ILE A 12 43.65 -50.68 -30.79
C ILE A 12 42.27 -50.08 -30.82
N ASN A 13 41.35 -50.73 -30.13
CA ASN A 13 39.98 -50.28 -29.96
C ASN A 13 39.95 -49.24 -28.84
N THR A 14 40.16 -47.98 -29.14
CA THR A 14 40.00 -46.87 -28.21
C THR A 14 38.53 -46.59 -28.02
N ALA A 15 37.94 -47.24 -27.05
CA ALA A 15 36.62 -46.85 -26.54
C ALA A 15 36.74 -45.45 -25.91
N ARG A 16 36.20 -44.47 -26.59
CA ARG A 16 36.03 -43.12 -26.06
C ARG A 16 34.87 -43.15 -25.03
N PRO A 17 35.12 -42.76 -23.76
CA PRO A 17 33.99 -42.61 -22.82
C PRO A 17 33.14 -41.43 -23.29
N LEU A 18 31.86 -41.68 -23.58
CA LEU A 18 30.85 -40.67 -23.78
C LEU A 18 30.62 -40.05 -22.40
N ILE A 19 31.21 -38.87 -22.15
CA ILE A 19 30.87 -38.06 -20.98
C ILE A 19 29.49 -37.47 -21.25
N LEU A 20 28.47 -38.08 -20.69
CA LEU A 20 27.13 -37.55 -20.60
C LEU A 20 27.18 -36.43 -19.58
N VAL A 21 27.43 -35.19 -20.06
CA VAL A 21 27.23 -33.98 -19.26
C VAL A 21 25.73 -33.80 -19.10
N GLY A 22 25.21 -34.34 -18.01
CA GLY A 22 23.84 -34.09 -17.59
C GLY A 22 23.68 -32.60 -17.21
N LEU A 23 23.13 -31.83 -18.14
CA LEU A 23 22.76 -30.44 -17.90
C LEU A 23 21.59 -30.45 -16.93
N PHE A 24 21.89 -30.39 -15.62
CA PHE A 24 20.93 -30.22 -14.54
C PHE A 24 20.40 -28.79 -14.61
N ILE A 25 19.38 -28.58 -15.41
CA ILE A 25 18.66 -27.31 -15.44
C ILE A 25 17.92 -27.20 -14.10
N LEU A 26 18.53 -26.53 -13.14
CA LEU A 26 17.85 -26.07 -11.93
C LEU A 26 16.76 -25.07 -12.34
N PHE A 27 15.55 -25.57 -12.52
CA PHE A 27 14.37 -24.73 -12.51
C PHE A 27 14.26 -24.09 -11.14
N PHE A 28 14.78 -22.88 -10.99
CA PHE A 28 14.38 -22.01 -9.90
C PHE A 28 12.91 -21.67 -10.10
N VAL A 29 12.05 -22.47 -9.54
CA VAL A 29 10.65 -22.07 -9.33
C VAL A 29 10.72 -20.89 -8.38
N GLN A 30 10.64 -19.70 -8.94
CA GLN A 30 10.37 -18.47 -8.19
C GLN A 30 8.96 -18.66 -7.63
N VAL A 31 8.87 -19.21 -6.42
CA VAL A 31 7.65 -19.10 -5.63
C VAL A 31 7.57 -17.62 -5.26
N SER A 32 6.96 -16.84 -6.16
CA SER A 32 6.42 -15.54 -5.79
C SER A 32 5.38 -15.86 -4.72
N ALA A 33 5.75 -15.67 -3.46
CA ALA A 33 4.77 -15.55 -2.42
C ALA A 33 3.83 -14.43 -2.89
N GLN A 34 2.65 -14.79 -3.38
CA GLN A 34 1.55 -13.86 -3.54
C GLN A 34 1.19 -13.44 -2.10
N ASN A 35 1.93 -12.49 -1.56
CA ASN A 35 1.46 -11.68 -0.47
C ASN A 35 0.25 -10.95 -1.07
N GLY A 36 -0.95 -11.53 -0.87
CA GLY A 36 -2.18 -10.91 -1.29
C GLY A 36 -2.18 -9.49 -0.74
N THR A 37 -2.25 -8.51 -1.61
CA THR A 37 -2.41 -7.11 -1.22
C THR A 37 -3.61 -7.02 -0.30
N ILE A 38 -3.43 -6.40 0.86
CA ILE A 38 -4.53 -6.17 1.80
C ILE A 38 -5.63 -5.41 1.09
N ASN A 39 -6.87 -5.82 1.31
CA ASN A 39 -8.05 -5.12 0.80
C ASN A 39 -8.74 -4.38 1.95
N PHE A 40 -8.71 -3.04 1.88
CA PHE A 40 -9.31 -2.16 2.87
C PHE A 40 -10.82 -1.97 2.67
N SER A 41 -11.44 -2.56 1.65
CA SER A 41 -12.88 -2.42 1.38
C SER A 41 -13.72 -2.82 2.57
N GLY A 42 -14.70 -2.00 2.88
CA GLY A 42 -15.64 -2.25 3.97
C GLY A 42 -16.39 -0.99 4.40
N ASN A 43 -17.37 -1.23 5.27
CA ASN A 43 -18.03 -0.19 6.05
C ASN A 43 -17.40 -0.21 7.45
N TRP A 44 -16.81 0.88 7.83
CA TRP A 44 -16.03 1.02 9.04
C TRP A 44 -16.69 2.04 9.97
N VAL A 45 -16.90 1.70 11.24
CA VAL A 45 -17.49 2.57 12.26
C VAL A 45 -16.45 2.89 13.31
N LEU A 46 -16.31 4.17 13.63
CA LEU A 46 -15.32 4.65 14.59
C LEU A 46 -15.54 3.99 15.96
N ASN A 47 -14.49 3.41 16.50
CA ASN A 47 -14.44 2.92 17.87
C ASN A 47 -13.71 3.96 18.74
N GLU A 48 -14.49 4.84 19.38
CA GLU A 48 -13.93 5.91 20.19
C GLU A 48 -13.10 5.39 21.37
N SER A 49 -13.49 4.26 21.97
CA SER A 49 -12.79 3.71 23.14
C SER A 49 -11.39 3.17 22.81
N LYS A 50 -11.16 2.78 21.55
CA LYS A 50 -9.86 2.32 21.06
C LYS A 50 -9.05 3.43 20.38
N SER A 51 -9.66 4.59 20.16
CA SER A 51 -9.07 5.70 19.40
C SER A 51 -8.36 6.71 20.31
N LYS A 52 -7.32 7.35 19.77
CA LYS A 52 -6.60 8.47 20.40
C LYS A 52 -6.71 9.68 19.48
N PHE A 53 -7.32 10.74 19.98
CA PHE A 53 -7.62 11.95 19.18
C PHE A 53 -6.54 13.03 19.26
N GLY A 54 -5.46 12.79 20.01
CA GLY A 54 -4.42 13.79 20.29
C GLY A 54 -4.95 14.93 21.17
N ASP A 55 -4.19 16.03 21.23
CA ASP A 55 -4.50 17.18 22.07
C ASP A 55 -5.39 18.24 21.38
N SER A 56 -6.08 17.85 20.30
CA SER A 56 -7.00 18.77 19.60
C SER A 56 -8.27 19.00 20.41
N PRO A 57 -8.71 20.26 20.57
CA PRO A 57 -10.01 20.55 21.17
C PRO A 57 -11.17 20.10 20.28
N PHE A 58 -10.91 19.87 18.99
CA PHE A 58 -11.91 19.42 18.02
C PHE A 58 -11.64 17.97 17.61
N ARG A 59 -12.63 17.11 17.79
CA ARG A 59 -12.58 15.72 17.31
C ARG A 59 -12.91 15.68 15.82
N MET A 60 -11.89 15.80 15.00
CA MET A 60 -12.06 15.77 13.54
C MET A 60 -11.88 14.33 13.01
N ALA A 61 -12.75 13.43 13.43
CA ALA A 61 -12.75 12.04 12.98
C ALA A 61 -14.07 11.70 12.31
N ALA A 62 -14.02 10.97 11.21
CA ALA A 62 -15.23 10.42 10.60
C ALA A 62 -15.84 9.37 11.52
N SER A 63 -17.13 9.48 11.81
CA SER A 63 -17.88 8.46 12.55
C SER A 63 -18.10 7.20 11.73
N ILE A 64 -18.21 7.36 10.39
CA ILE A 64 -18.36 6.29 9.42
C ILE A 64 -17.37 6.53 8.28
N LEU A 65 -16.68 5.44 7.87
CA LEU A 65 -15.79 5.42 6.72
C LEU A 65 -16.19 4.25 5.82
N ILE A 66 -16.61 4.55 4.61
CA ILE A 66 -16.87 3.54 3.57
C ILE A 66 -15.67 3.52 2.63
N VAL A 67 -15.11 2.35 2.42
CA VAL A 67 -13.95 2.15 1.56
C VAL A 67 -14.29 1.16 0.46
N LYS A 68 -13.95 1.49 -0.78
CA LYS A 68 -13.98 0.59 -1.92
C LYS A 68 -12.60 0.56 -2.56
N GLN A 69 -12.03 -0.62 -2.68
CA GLN A 69 -10.73 -0.88 -3.30
C GLN A 69 -10.91 -1.85 -4.45
N GLU A 70 -10.58 -1.40 -5.67
CA GLU A 70 -10.69 -2.19 -6.90
C GLU A 70 -9.38 -2.06 -7.69
N GLY A 71 -8.56 -3.10 -7.67
CA GLY A 71 -7.22 -3.04 -8.23
C GLY A 71 -6.41 -1.90 -7.59
N ASN A 72 -5.93 -0.97 -8.39
CA ASN A 72 -5.19 0.20 -7.93
C ASN A 72 -6.07 1.39 -7.51
N ASN A 73 -7.38 1.28 -7.65
CA ASN A 73 -8.29 2.37 -7.30
C ASN A 73 -8.79 2.21 -5.87
N LEU A 74 -8.67 3.27 -5.10
CA LEU A 74 -9.22 3.37 -3.74
C LEU A 74 -10.18 4.56 -3.71
N SER A 75 -11.42 4.31 -3.29
CA SER A 75 -12.40 5.37 -3.05
C SER A 75 -12.88 5.33 -1.62
N THR A 76 -13.12 6.49 -1.05
CA THR A 76 -13.58 6.65 0.33
C THR A 76 -14.78 7.57 0.39
N GLU A 77 -15.71 7.29 1.30
CA GLU A 77 -16.72 8.21 1.76
C GLU A 77 -16.61 8.31 3.28
N ARG A 78 -16.40 9.52 3.79
CA ARG A 78 -16.28 9.81 5.22
C ARG A 78 -17.48 10.62 5.67
N THR A 79 -18.13 10.14 6.70
CA THR A 79 -19.22 10.85 7.37
C THR A 79 -18.72 11.34 8.72
N GLN A 80 -18.81 12.63 9.00
CA GLN A 80 -18.46 13.23 10.28
C GLN A 80 -19.53 14.21 10.71
N ASN A 81 -19.67 14.43 12.01
CA ASN A 81 -20.53 15.47 12.52
C ASN A 81 -19.74 16.76 12.67
N SER A 82 -20.28 17.86 12.16
CA SER A 82 -19.73 19.19 12.43
C SER A 82 -20.06 19.63 13.86
N PRO A 83 -19.39 20.67 14.40
CA PRO A 83 -19.63 21.14 15.77
C PRO A 83 -21.07 21.56 16.06
N ASP A 84 -21.84 21.95 15.04
CA ASP A 84 -23.26 22.28 15.12
C ASP A 84 -24.20 21.07 15.00
N GLY A 85 -23.62 19.85 14.92
CA GLY A 85 -24.36 18.58 14.85
C GLY A 85 -24.84 18.19 13.45
N GLN A 86 -24.49 18.95 12.42
CA GLN A 86 -24.82 18.57 11.04
C GLN A 86 -23.90 17.47 10.53
N GLU A 87 -24.48 16.53 9.77
CA GLU A 87 -23.72 15.49 9.11
C GLU A 87 -23.01 16.04 7.86
N MET A 88 -21.71 15.89 7.80
CA MET A 88 -20.88 16.25 6.65
C MET A 88 -20.35 15.00 6.00
N LYS A 89 -20.47 14.91 4.66
CA LYS A 89 -19.91 13.81 3.87
C LYS A 89 -18.80 14.34 2.97
N THR A 90 -17.67 13.66 3.00
CA THR A 90 -16.56 13.92 2.10
C THR A 90 -16.19 12.66 1.34
N THR A 91 -15.83 12.80 0.08
CA THR A 91 -15.42 11.69 -0.77
C THR A 91 -13.98 11.89 -1.20
N GLY A 92 -13.25 10.78 -1.32
CA GLY A 92 -11.89 10.76 -1.84
C GLY A 92 -11.73 9.68 -2.91
N LYS A 93 -10.95 9.99 -3.95
CA LYS A 93 -10.55 9.03 -4.98
C LYS A 93 -9.05 9.04 -5.12
N PHE A 94 -8.43 7.88 -5.03
CA PHE A 94 -6.99 7.73 -5.01
C PHE A 94 -6.56 6.59 -5.95
N THR A 95 -5.32 6.69 -6.43
CA THR A 95 -4.65 5.59 -7.11
C THR A 95 -3.51 5.08 -6.23
N MET A 96 -3.41 3.76 -6.06
CA MET A 96 -2.41 3.14 -5.17
C MET A 96 -1.10 2.79 -5.88
N ASP A 97 -0.85 3.41 -7.04
CA ASP A 97 0.36 3.25 -7.85
C ASP A 97 1.42 4.35 -7.59
N GLY A 98 1.20 5.16 -6.57
CA GLY A 98 2.09 6.25 -6.17
C GLY A 98 1.94 7.54 -6.98
N LYS A 99 1.04 7.58 -7.95
CA LYS A 99 0.76 8.81 -8.71
C LYS A 99 -0.04 9.81 -7.88
N GLU A 100 0.14 11.08 -8.19
CA GLU A 100 -0.64 12.15 -7.58
C GLU A 100 -2.09 12.10 -8.10
N CYS A 101 -3.03 12.26 -7.18
CA CYS A 101 -4.44 12.46 -7.46
C CYS A 101 -4.94 13.73 -6.76
N GLU A 102 -5.99 14.32 -7.28
CA GLU A 102 -6.59 15.54 -6.76
C GLU A 102 -8.01 15.25 -6.28
N ASN A 103 -8.33 15.72 -5.09
CA ASN A 103 -9.64 15.63 -4.45
C ASN A 103 -10.08 17.02 -3.97
N SER A 104 -11.38 17.19 -3.71
CA SER A 104 -11.89 18.37 -3.03
C SER A 104 -11.39 18.41 -1.59
N GLY A 105 -10.87 19.53 -1.17
CA GLY A 105 -10.40 19.81 0.16
C GLY A 105 -11.35 20.69 0.96
N PHE A 106 -10.87 21.20 2.09
CA PHE A 106 -11.59 22.13 2.94
C PHE A 106 -11.80 23.49 2.23
N MET A 107 -12.95 24.11 2.38
CA MET A 107 -13.31 25.41 1.78
C MET A 107 -13.13 25.45 0.24
N ASP A 108 -13.61 24.41 -0.47
CA ASP A 108 -13.48 24.28 -1.92
C ASP A 108 -12.04 24.28 -2.44
N SER A 109 -11.07 24.12 -1.55
CA SER A 109 -9.68 23.96 -1.92
C SER A 109 -9.44 22.61 -2.64
N LYS A 110 -8.27 22.49 -3.24
CA LYS A 110 -7.82 21.23 -3.84
C LYS A 110 -6.79 20.56 -2.97
N THR A 111 -7.01 19.29 -2.70
CA THR A 111 -6.07 18.44 -1.99
C THR A 111 -5.38 17.50 -2.96
N LYS A 112 -4.06 17.62 -3.05
CA LYS A 112 -3.21 16.71 -3.80
C LYS A 112 -2.74 15.59 -2.88
N SER A 113 -2.84 14.35 -3.36
CA SER A 113 -2.52 13.18 -2.55
C SER A 113 -1.76 12.14 -3.35
N THR A 114 -0.88 11.40 -2.68
CA THR A 114 -0.23 10.20 -3.20
C THR A 114 -0.46 9.04 -2.25
N VAL A 115 -0.61 7.82 -2.79
CA VAL A 115 -0.75 6.61 -1.97
C VAL A 115 0.40 5.67 -2.26
N LYS A 116 1.06 5.20 -1.21
CA LYS A 116 2.17 4.25 -1.31
C LYS A 116 1.93 3.05 -0.40
N TRP A 117 2.22 1.87 -0.92
CA TRP A 117 2.28 0.65 -0.12
C TRP A 117 3.54 0.60 0.72
N SER A 118 3.44 0.02 1.92
CA SER A 118 4.61 -0.42 2.69
C SER A 118 5.35 -1.54 1.94
N ALA A 119 6.63 -1.73 2.27
CA ALA A 119 7.46 -2.75 1.63
C ALA A 119 6.93 -4.19 1.79
N ASP A 120 6.20 -4.44 2.86
CA ASP A 120 5.57 -5.74 3.16
C ASP A 120 4.12 -5.85 2.64
N ASN A 121 3.60 -4.83 1.96
CA ASN A 121 2.23 -4.71 1.46
C ASN A 121 1.14 -4.87 2.52
N LYS A 122 1.45 -4.57 3.80
CA LYS A 122 0.49 -4.67 4.90
C LYS A 122 -0.14 -3.35 5.31
N SER A 123 0.34 -2.26 4.78
CA SER A 123 -0.21 -0.93 5.02
C SER A 123 -0.10 -0.05 3.78
N ILE A 124 -0.89 1.01 3.77
CA ILE A 124 -0.75 2.11 2.82
C ILE A 124 -0.51 3.40 3.57
N THR A 125 0.25 4.30 2.96
CA THR A 125 0.37 5.68 3.44
C THR A 125 -0.20 6.62 2.39
N ILE A 126 -1.17 7.43 2.80
CA ILE A 126 -1.76 8.51 2.00
C ILE A 126 -1.13 9.82 2.47
N ALA A 127 -0.26 10.41 1.65
CA ALA A 127 0.32 11.72 1.92
C ALA A 127 -0.44 12.78 1.12
N SER A 128 -0.88 13.83 1.80
CA SER A 128 -1.74 14.87 1.23
C SER A 128 -1.19 16.26 1.51
N SER A 129 -1.42 17.19 0.57
CA SER A 129 -1.16 18.62 0.72
C SER A 129 -2.37 19.39 0.21
N THR A 130 -2.85 20.33 1.02
CA THR A 130 -3.97 21.21 0.72
C THR A 130 -3.50 22.65 0.86
N ILE A 131 -3.70 23.45 -0.19
CA ILE A 131 -3.46 24.88 -0.14
C ILE A 131 -4.83 25.58 -0.12
N PHE A 132 -5.05 26.39 0.89
CA PHE A 132 -6.28 27.17 1.04
C PHE A 132 -5.93 28.62 1.40
N ASN A 133 -6.82 29.55 1.01
CA ASN A 133 -6.65 30.96 1.33
C ASN A 133 -7.39 31.27 2.64
N MET A 134 -6.68 31.87 3.59
CA MET A 134 -7.27 32.38 4.80
C MET A 134 -6.86 33.83 5.00
N ASN A 135 -7.83 34.74 4.99
CA ASN A 135 -7.62 36.19 5.16
C ASN A 135 -6.66 36.82 4.12
N GLY A 136 -6.57 36.26 2.92
CA GLY A 136 -5.67 36.75 1.86
C GLY A 136 -4.32 36.04 1.79
N ASP A 137 -3.97 35.25 2.79
CA ASP A 137 -2.73 34.46 2.82
C ASP A 137 -2.98 33.01 2.40
N ASN A 138 -2.07 32.47 1.59
CA ASN A 138 -2.09 31.05 1.23
C ASN A 138 -1.44 30.24 2.35
N MET A 139 -2.21 29.32 2.91
CA MET A 139 -1.75 28.38 3.92
C MET A 139 -1.66 26.99 3.32
N GLU A 140 -0.57 26.27 3.58
CA GLU A 140 -0.41 24.87 3.22
C GLU A 140 -0.60 23.99 4.46
N MET A 141 -1.49 23.03 4.35
CA MET A 141 -1.67 21.98 5.35
C MET A 141 -1.24 20.64 4.76
N LYS A 142 -0.34 19.95 5.46
CA LYS A 142 0.11 18.61 5.08
C LYS A 142 -0.48 17.57 6.02
N ALA A 143 -0.91 16.46 5.46
CA ALA A 143 -1.40 15.34 6.23
C ALA A 143 -0.76 14.03 5.73
N SER A 144 -0.53 13.12 6.65
CA SER A 144 -0.11 11.75 6.35
C SER A 144 -0.99 10.78 7.13
N GLU A 145 -1.68 9.89 6.43
CA GLU A 145 -2.47 8.82 7.04
C GLU A 145 -1.82 7.48 6.72
N THR A 146 -1.53 6.68 7.73
CA THR A 146 -1.10 5.29 7.55
C THR A 146 -2.22 4.35 7.97
N TRP A 147 -2.66 3.52 7.03
CA TRP A 147 -3.79 2.60 7.18
C TRP A 147 -3.29 1.17 7.35
N MET A 148 -3.78 0.47 8.36
CA MET A 148 -3.44 -0.92 8.67
C MET A 148 -4.70 -1.69 9.07
N LEU A 149 -4.85 -2.94 8.60
CA LEU A 149 -5.88 -3.83 9.15
C LEU A 149 -5.33 -4.56 10.38
N GLU A 150 -6.10 -4.55 11.47
CA GLU A 150 -5.86 -5.37 12.65
C GLU A 150 -6.80 -6.59 12.59
N GLY A 151 -6.30 -7.67 11.96
CA GLY A 151 -7.13 -8.80 11.55
C GLY A 151 -8.18 -8.40 10.51
N ASP A 152 -9.31 -9.12 10.46
CA ASP A 152 -10.36 -8.90 9.46
C ASP A 152 -11.44 -7.90 9.92
N LYS A 153 -11.37 -7.42 11.16
CA LYS A 153 -12.47 -6.72 11.82
C LYS A 153 -12.16 -5.29 12.24
N ALA A 154 -10.92 -4.87 12.19
CA ALA A 154 -10.54 -3.52 12.57
C ALA A 154 -9.61 -2.87 11.55
N LEU A 155 -9.86 -1.58 11.28
CA LEU A 155 -8.99 -0.71 10.49
C LEU A 155 -8.40 0.34 11.44
N LYS A 156 -7.08 0.37 11.54
CA LYS A 156 -6.34 1.41 12.27
C LYS A 156 -5.81 2.44 11.29
N ILE A 157 -6.04 3.71 11.58
CA ILE A 157 -5.53 4.86 10.82
C ILE A 157 -4.72 5.74 11.77
N GLU A 158 -3.43 5.82 11.51
CA GLU A 158 -2.54 6.77 12.19
C GLU A 158 -2.38 8.00 11.32
N THR A 159 -2.72 9.18 11.86
CA THR A 159 -2.67 10.44 11.12
C THR A 159 -1.69 11.40 11.77
N THR A 160 -0.89 12.06 10.95
CA THR A 160 -0.11 13.23 11.33
C THR A 160 -0.52 14.39 10.45
N ASN A 161 -1.03 15.45 11.06
CA ASN A 161 -1.34 16.72 10.40
C ASN A 161 -0.27 17.73 10.79
N SER A 162 0.40 18.31 9.80
CA SER A 162 1.37 19.39 10.02
C SER A 162 0.68 20.72 9.73
N MET A 163 0.63 21.58 10.75
CA MET A 163 0.06 22.92 10.70
C MET A 163 1.17 23.94 11.04
N PRO A 164 1.01 25.22 10.75
CA PRO A 164 1.99 26.24 11.14
C PRO A 164 2.35 26.24 12.61
N ASP A 165 1.39 25.90 13.48
CA ASP A 165 1.53 25.90 14.94
C ASP A 165 2.02 24.57 15.53
N GLY A 166 2.30 23.56 14.69
CA GLY A 166 2.81 22.27 15.13
C GLY A 166 2.19 21.06 14.45
N GLU A 167 2.46 19.89 15.00
CA GLU A 167 1.91 18.63 14.50
C GLU A 167 0.84 18.08 15.42
N LEU A 168 -0.28 17.69 14.84
CA LEU A 168 -1.33 16.91 15.51
C LEU A 168 -1.27 15.45 15.08
N LYS A 169 -1.10 14.55 16.05
CA LYS A 169 -1.08 13.10 15.81
C LYS A 169 -2.33 12.45 16.39
N THR A 170 -2.97 11.62 15.59
CA THR A 170 -4.14 10.83 16.03
C THR A 170 -3.95 9.35 15.66
N THR A 171 -4.59 8.48 16.43
CA THR A 171 -4.73 7.06 16.08
C THR A 171 -6.20 6.72 16.17
N LEU A 172 -6.82 6.48 15.05
CA LEU A 172 -8.24 6.15 14.96
C LEU A 172 -8.39 4.66 14.66
N VAL A 173 -9.26 4.01 15.39
CA VAL A 173 -9.61 2.60 15.20
C VAL A 173 -11.06 2.51 14.79
N TYR A 174 -11.30 1.80 13.71
CA TYR A 174 -12.63 1.56 13.18
C TYR A 174 -12.94 0.07 13.23
N ASP A 175 -14.11 -0.30 13.74
CA ASP A 175 -14.58 -1.68 13.69
C ASP A 175 -15.40 -1.89 12.40
N LYS A 176 -15.28 -3.07 11.80
CA LYS A 176 -16.02 -3.45 10.59
C LYS A 176 -17.49 -3.66 10.93
N LYS A 177 -18.37 -3.06 10.13
CA LYS A 177 -19.82 -3.20 10.27
C LYS A 177 -20.32 -4.39 9.45
#